data_b633ace8e963c38961fe9751b78e1e75
#
_entry.id   b633ace8e963c38961fe9751b78e1e75
#
_cell.length_a   1.000
_cell.length_b   1.000
_cell.length_c   1.000
_cell.angle_alpha   90.00
_cell.angle_beta   90.00
_cell.angle_gamma   90.00
#
_symmetry.space_group_name_H-M   'P 1'
#
loop_
_entity.id
_entity.type
_entity.pdbx_description
1 polymer ?
#
loop_
_entity_poly.entity_id
_entity_poly.type
_entity_poly.pdbx_seq_one_letter_code
_entity_poly.pdbx_strand_id
1 'polypeptide(L)'
;MGRGLYKQPGGKLVGVSVRLSDDIPAYFRECASSIQSVEQCRIDGDFFLDGDDKDSRRLLQDWENLLQSQRGAPTRDITRRLQAITANYPNVRLVGMTAEGIAIAFLRAITGSESRNAEDATGNGNIARSTKQYSGEQPGMHNALTQEEYLERWRDLKPTVIHDKPRDPNEQMETDIAWAREVAAGKREPTLRIWEWAAPAVVIGKFQSLEDEVNTAVAQKEGFTVVRRCTGGGAMFIEPGNTITYSLYAPFDFTQGISIEESYRLCDFWL
;
A
#
# COMPACT_ATOMS: atom_id res chain seq x y z
N MET A 1 -10.80 21.02 0.18
CA MET A 1 -10.23 19.69 -0.07
C MET A 1 -10.78 18.75 1.00
N GLY A 2 -11.37 17.60 0.64
CA GLY A 2 -11.90 16.63 1.60
C GLY A 2 -10.98 15.42 1.67
N ARG A 3 -10.82 14.82 2.85
CA ARG A 3 -10.06 13.58 3.06
C ARG A 3 -10.87 12.58 3.86
N GLY A 4 -10.89 11.35 3.41
CA GLY A 4 -11.53 10.25 4.12
C GLY A 4 -10.56 9.08 4.28
N LEU A 5 -10.57 8.49 5.45
CA LEU A 5 -9.70 7.36 5.81
C LEU A 5 -10.55 6.14 6.15
N TYR A 6 -10.05 4.97 5.79
CA TYR A 6 -10.63 3.69 6.20
C TYR A 6 -9.53 2.68 6.53
N LYS A 7 -9.56 2.17 7.75
CA LYS A 7 -8.70 1.06 8.18
C LYS A 7 -9.41 -0.24 7.91
N GLN A 8 -8.87 -1.03 6.98
CA GLN A 8 -9.40 -2.36 6.69
C GLN A 8 -9.23 -3.26 7.92
N PRO A 9 -10.27 -3.94 8.43
CA PRO A 9 -10.12 -4.91 9.50
C PRO A 9 -9.10 -5.99 9.15
N GLY A 10 -8.06 -6.15 9.97
CA GLY A 10 -6.93 -7.06 9.70
C GLY A 10 -6.05 -6.67 8.50
N GLY A 11 -6.30 -5.52 7.89
CA GLY A 11 -5.60 -5.03 6.71
C GLY A 11 -4.88 -3.70 6.94
N LYS A 12 -4.76 -2.92 5.88
CA LYS A 12 -4.02 -1.68 5.79
C LYS A 12 -4.93 -0.44 5.82
N LEU A 13 -4.34 0.74 5.93
CA LEU A 13 -5.04 2.01 5.83
C LEU A 13 -5.21 2.41 4.36
N VAL A 14 -6.40 2.86 4.00
CA VAL A 14 -6.72 3.47 2.71
C VAL A 14 -7.18 4.90 2.96
N GLY A 15 -6.57 5.83 2.27
CA GLY A 15 -6.96 7.24 2.23
C GLY A 15 -7.50 7.62 0.86
N VAL A 16 -8.51 8.47 0.84
CA VAL A 16 -8.99 9.12 -0.38
C VAL A 16 -9.07 10.60 -0.15
N SER A 17 -8.40 11.37 -0.99
CA SER A 17 -8.45 12.84 -0.99
C SER A 17 -9.23 13.31 -2.20
N VAL A 18 -10.15 14.26 -2.00
CA VAL A 18 -10.98 14.84 -3.07
C VAL A 18 -10.87 16.36 -3.08
N ARG A 19 -10.79 16.92 -4.28
CA ARG A 19 -11.03 18.35 -4.51
C ARG A 19 -12.42 18.49 -5.12
N LEU A 20 -13.26 19.28 -4.48
CA LEU A 20 -14.59 19.59 -4.98
C LEU A 20 -14.53 20.92 -5.75
N SER A 21 -15.33 21.07 -6.80
CA SER A 21 -15.41 22.31 -7.57
C SER A 21 -15.97 23.45 -6.72
N ASP A 22 -15.39 24.62 -6.86
CA ASP A 22 -15.88 25.84 -6.22
C ASP A 22 -17.00 26.54 -7.03
N ASP A 23 -17.33 26.02 -8.21
CA ASP A 23 -18.31 26.56 -9.16
C ASP A 23 -19.76 26.38 -8.70
N ILE A 24 -20.06 26.87 -7.50
CA ILE A 24 -21.45 26.99 -7.06
C ILE A 24 -21.84 28.46 -7.09
N PRO A 25 -22.80 28.87 -7.94
CA PRO A 25 -23.39 30.19 -7.84
C PRO A 25 -23.86 30.44 -6.40
N ALA A 26 -23.55 31.62 -5.87
CA ALA A 26 -23.85 32.00 -4.45
C ALA A 26 -25.29 31.70 -4.03
N TYR A 27 -26.23 31.73 -4.99
CA TYR A 27 -27.65 31.43 -4.83
C TYR A 27 -27.96 29.98 -4.44
N PHE A 28 -27.08 29.03 -4.76
CA PHE A 28 -27.30 27.57 -4.50
C PHE A 28 -26.51 27.06 -3.30
N ARG A 29 -25.78 27.89 -2.57
CA ARG A 29 -24.87 27.42 -1.50
C ARG A 29 -25.61 26.76 -0.33
N GLU A 30 -26.86 27.06 -0.09
CA GLU A 30 -27.66 26.42 0.97
C GLU A 30 -28.13 25.01 0.62
N CYS A 31 -28.16 24.65 -0.71
CA CYS A 31 -28.45 23.33 -1.22
C CYS A 31 -27.17 22.64 -1.76
N ALA A 32 -26.01 23.18 -1.49
CA ALA A 32 -24.77 22.96 -2.22
C ALA A 32 -24.14 21.57 -2.07
N SER A 33 -24.51 20.79 -1.05
CA SER A 33 -23.97 19.44 -0.86
C SER A 33 -24.24 18.47 -2.00
N SER A 34 -25.20 18.77 -2.88
CA SER A 34 -25.60 17.92 -3.99
C SER A 34 -25.05 18.33 -5.37
N ILE A 35 -24.43 19.51 -5.51
CA ILE A 35 -24.12 20.10 -6.83
C ILE A 35 -22.62 20.14 -7.15
N GLN A 36 -21.72 20.15 -6.15
CA GLN A 36 -20.29 20.17 -6.41
C GLN A 36 -19.81 18.88 -7.10
N SER A 37 -19.08 19.00 -8.20
CA SER A 37 -18.40 17.88 -8.84
C SER A 37 -17.04 17.59 -8.15
N VAL A 38 -16.56 16.36 -8.25
CA VAL A 38 -15.22 15.99 -7.83
C VAL A 38 -14.27 16.29 -8.99
N GLU A 39 -13.46 17.34 -8.85
CA GLU A 39 -12.48 17.73 -9.86
C GLU A 39 -11.24 16.86 -9.85
N GLN A 40 -10.83 16.44 -8.66
CA GLN A 40 -9.67 15.60 -8.47
C GLN A 40 -9.95 14.58 -7.35
N CYS A 41 -9.53 13.35 -7.59
CA CYS A 41 -9.55 12.29 -6.61
C CYS A 41 -8.18 11.63 -6.57
N ARG A 42 -7.67 11.34 -5.38
CA ARG A 42 -6.41 10.61 -5.18
C ARG A 42 -6.61 9.55 -4.12
N ILE A 43 -6.10 8.35 -4.41
CA ILE A 43 -6.06 7.22 -3.48
C ILE A 43 -4.64 7.05 -2.97
N ASP A 44 -4.48 6.97 -1.66
CA ASP A 44 -3.19 6.75 -0.99
C ASP A 44 -3.34 5.80 0.21
N GLY A 45 -2.24 5.42 0.84
CA GLY A 45 -2.26 4.59 2.04
C GLY A 45 -1.07 3.65 2.17
N ASP A 46 -1.16 2.76 3.16
CA ASP A 46 -0.11 1.79 3.47
C ASP A 46 -0.34 0.39 2.86
N PHE A 47 -1.21 0.31 1.84
CA PHE A 47 -1.53 -0.90 1.10
C PHE A 47 -0.47 -1.28 0.06
N PHE A 48 -0.65 -2.46 -0.55
CA PHE A 48 0.15 -2.91 -1.69
C PHE A 48 -0.75 -3.23 -2.89
N LEU A 49 -0.22 -2.99 -4.09
CA LEU A 49 -0.71 -3.55 -5.34
C LEU A 49 0.36 -4.53 -5.84
N ASP A 50 0.06 -5.82 -5.78
CA ASP A 50 0.95 -6.90 -6.17
C ASP A 50 0.72 -7.24 -7.63
N GLY A 51 1.68 -6.92 -8.48
CA GLY A 51 1.63 -7.09 -9.91
C GLY A 51 2.61 -6.19 -10.64
N ASP A 52 2.55 -6.19 -11.97
CA ASP A 52 3.37 -5.30 -12.79
C ASP A 52 3.16 -3.82 -12.41
N ASP A 53 4.25 -3.07 -12.32
CA ASP A 53 4.24 -1.68 -11.85
C ASP A 53 3.43 -0.75 -12.78
N LYS A 54 3.40 -1.04 -14.08
CA LYS A 54 2.62 -0.28 -15.06
C LYS A 54 1.13 -0.55 -14.90
N ASP A 55 0.74 -1.81 -14.74
CA ASP A 55 -0.66 -2.20 -14.54
C ASP A 55 -1.17 -1.75 -13.17
N SER A 56 -0.36 -1.82 -12.12
CA SER A 56 -0.69 -1.30 -10.79
C SER A 56 -0.95 0.21 -10.81
N ARG A 57 -0.14 0.98 -11.53
CA ARG A 57 -0.36 2.43 -11.70
C ARG A 57 -1.61 2.74 -12.53
N ARG A 58 -1.87 1.98 -13.58
CA ARG A 58 -3.07 2.15 -14.41
C ARG A 58 -4.33 1.83 -13.64
N LEU A 59 -4.35 0.72 -12.89
CA LEU A 59 -5.47 0.37 -12.04
C LEU A 59 -5.79 1.49 -11.03
N LEU A 60 -4.77 2.04 -10.37
CA LEU A 60 -4.94 3.14 -9.42
C LEU A 60 -5.54 4.38 -10.11
N GLN A 61 -5.02 4.75 -11.28
CA GLN A 61 -5.52 5.87 -12.07
C GLN A 61 -6.98 5.66 -12.54
N ASP A 62 -7.32 4.45 -12.95
CA ASP A 62 -8.68 4.12 -13.40
C ASP A 62 -9.68 4.19 -12.25
N TRP A 63 -9.28 3.77 -11.03
CA TRP A 63 -10.10 3.96 -9.84
C TRP A 63 -10.29 5.44 -9.50
N GLU A 64 -9.22 6.23 -9.52
CA GLU A 64 -9.28 7.67 -9.26
C GLU A 64 -10.19 8.38 -10.27
N ASN A 65 -10.09 8.04 -11.56
CA ASN A 65 -10.94 8.55 -12.62
C ASN A 65 -12.41 8.14 -12.43
N LEU A 66 -12.66 6.88 -12.05
CA LEU A 66 -14.01 6.43 -11.74
C LEU A 66 -14.62 7.25 -10.61
N LEU A 67 -13.90 7.38 -9.49
CA LEU A 67 -14.40 8.05 -8.29
C LEU A 67 -14.80 9.51 -8.54
N GLN A 68 -14.15 10.21 -9.46
CA GLN A 68 -14.52 11.57 -9.85
C GLN A 68 -15.97 11.69 -10.33
N SER A 69 -16.51 10.62 -10.94
CA SER A 69 -17.89 10.58 -11.45
C SER A 69 -18.91 9.98 -10.49
N GLN A 70 -18.51 9.53 -9.28
CA GLN A 70 -19.36 8.74 -8.37
C GLN A 70 -20.00 9.53 -7.23
N ARG A 71 -19.97 10.84 -7.26
CA ARG A 71 -20.60 11.63 -6.22
C ARG A 71 -22.10 11.34 -6.11
N GLY A 72 -22.56 11.10 -4.87
CA GLY A 72 -23.96 10.75 -4.61
C GLY A 72 -24.33 9.29 -4.89
N ALA A 73 -23.40 8.48 -5.42
CA ALA A 73 -23.66 7.07 -5.63
C ALA A 73 -23.57 6.29 -4.29
N PRO A 74 -24.42 5.28 -4.06
CA PRO A 74 -24.34 4.42 -2.88
C PRO A 74 -23.01 3.65 -2.83
N THR A 75 -22.49 3.38 -1.63
CA THR A 75 -21.27 2.60 -1.41
C THR A 75 -21.23 1.32 -2.23
N ARG A 76 -22.34 0.56 -2.22
CA ARG A 76 -22.46 -0.71 -2.96
C ARG A 76 -22.24 -0.55 -4.46
N ASP A 77 -22.72 0.53 -5.04
CA ASP A 77 -22.58 0.77 -6.48
C ASP A 77 -21.16 1.20 -6.84
N ILE A 78 -20.55 2.05 -6.02
CA ILE A 78 -19.13 2.42 -6.15
C ILE A 78 -18.26 1.17 -6.04
N THR A 79 -18.46 0.34 -5.01
CA THR A 79 -17.73 -0.91 -4.80
C THR A 79 -17.80 -1.82 -6.01
N ARG A 80 -18.99 -2.05 -6.56
CA ARG A 80 -19.19 -2.90 -7.75
C ARG A 80 -18.45 -2.38 -8.96
N ARG A 81 -18.44 -1.06 -9.18
CA ARG A 81 -17.73 -0.44 -10.30
C ARG A 81 -16.21 -0.51 -10.14
N LEU A 82 -15.69 -0.30 -8.92
CA LEU A 82 -14.28 -0.51 -8.63
C LEU A 82 -13.86 -1.96 -8.86
N GLN A 83 -14.68 -2.94 -8.44
CA GLN A 83 -14.44 -4.36 -8.71
C GLN A 83 -14.44 -4.68 -10.22
N ALA A 84 -15.34 -4.08 -10.98
CA ALA A 84 -15.38 -4.26 -12.43
C ALA A 84 -14.11 -3.73 -13.12
N ILE A 85 -13.56 -2.59 -12.66
CA ILE A 85 -12.27 -2.10 -13.14
C ILE A 85 -11.15 -3.05 -12.74
N THR A 86 -11.13 -3.51 -11.49
CA THR A 86 -10.12 -4.46 -11.01
C THR A 86 -10.06 -5.73 -11.84
N ALA A 87 -11.21 -6.22 -12.31
CA ALA A 87 -11.28 -7.41 -13.15
C ALA A 87 -10.56 -7.28 -14.51
N ASN A 88 -10.31 -6.05 -14.99
CA ASN A 88 -9.51 -5.79 -16.19
C ASN A 88 -7.99 -5.93 -15.94
N TYR A 89 -7.59 -6.11 -14.70
CA TYR A 89 -6.19 -6.25 -14.26
C TYR A 89 -5.98 -7.58 -13.51
N PRO A 90 -6.14 -8.73 -14.18
CA PRO A 90 -6.14 -10.04 -13.52
C PRO A 90 -4.79 -10.40 -12.85
N ASN A 91 -3.72 -9.74 -13.28
CA ASN A 91 -2.37 -9.93 -12.74
C ASN A 91 -2.02 -8.96 -11.60
N VAL A 92 -2.96 -8.09 -11.19
CA VAL A 92 -2.76 -7.17 -10.07
C VAL A 92 -3.64 -7.59 -8.91
N ARG A 93 -3.02 -7.90 -7.76
CA ARG A 93 -3.74 -8.22 -6.52
C ARG A 93 -3.72 -7.07 -5.55
N LEU A 94 -4.85 -6.86 -4.88
CA LEU A 94 -4.98 -5.90 -3.79
C LEU A 94 -4.57 -6.58 -2.47
N VAL A 95 -3.62 -5.98 -1.78
CA VAL A 95 -3.13 -6.51 -0.50
C VAL A 95 -3.31 -5.47 0.59
N GLY A 96 -4.09 -5.85 1.60
CA GLY A 96 -4.40 -4.99 2.74
C GLY A 96 -5.51 -3.99 2.50
N MET A 97 -6.16 -3.98 1.34
CA MET A 97 -7.29 -3.12 1.00
C MET A 97 -8.35 -3.86 0.19
N THR A 98 -9.55 -3.29 0.14
CA THR A 98 -10.66 -3.79 -0.68
C THR A 98 -11.33 -2.65 -1.45
N ALA A 99 -12.03 -2.97 -2.53
CA ALA A 99 -12.84 -2.00 -3.26
C ALA A 99 -13.90 -1.33 -2.36
N GLU A 100 -14.44 -2.06 -1.38
CA GLU A 100 -15.36 -1.50 -0.39
C GLU A 100 -14.67 -0.49 0.52
N GLY A 101 -13.45 -0.79 0.99
CA GLY A 101 -12.65 0.13 1.79
C GLY A 101 -12.35 1.44 1.07
N ILE A 102 -12.04 1.38 -0.22
CA ILE A 102 -11.87 2.57 -1.08
C ILE A 102 -13.18 3.37 -1.18
N ALA A 103 -14.31 2.69 -1.42
CA ALA A 103 -15.62 3.34 -1.52
C ALA A 103 -16.02 4.04 -0.21
N ILE A 104 -15.76 3.42 0.94
CA ILE A 104 -16.01 4.02 2.26
C ILE A 104 -15.12 5.24 2.48
N ALA A 105 -13.82 5.15 2.20
CA ALA A 105 -12.89 6.27 2.33
C ALA A 105 -13.31 7.45 1.40
N PHE A 106 -13.72 7.16 0.18
CA PHE A 106 -14.22 8.16 -0.76
C PHE A 106 -15.48 8.89 -0.24
N LEU A 107 -16.46 8.16 0.28
CA LEU A 107 -17.66 8.78 0.84
C LEU A 107 -17.34 9.65 2.06
N ARG A 108 -16.43 9.21 2.91
CA ARG A 108 -15.95 10.03 4.05
C ARG A 108 -15.28 11.32 3.57
N ALA A 109 -14.48 11.23 2.49
CA ALA A 109 -13.84 12.41 1.91
C ALA A 109 -14.86 13.45 1.39
N ILE A 110 -15.98 13.00 0.82
CA ILE A 110 -17.02 13.88 0.28
C ILE A 110 -17.87 14.48 1.40
N THR A 111 -18.23 13.68 2.41
CA THR A 111 -19.16 14.10 3.46
C THR A 111 -18.51 14.91 4.57
N GLY A 112 -17.16 14.99 4.59
CA GLY A 112 -16.43 15.68 5.66
C GLY A 112 -16.58 14.99 7.03
N SER A 113 -17.11 13.76 7.06
CA SER A 113 -17.19 12.98 8.29
C SER A 113 -15.78 12.51 8.68
N GLU A 114 -15.14 13.28 9.57
CA GLU A 114 -13.87 12.85 10.16
C GLU A 114 -14.03 11.47 10.79
N SER A 115 -13.12 10.58 10.46
CA SER A 115 -12.99 9.26 11.04
C SER A 115 -12.77 9.39 12.55
N ARG A 116 -13.80 9.25 13.36
CA ARG A 116 -13.62 8.76 14.72
C ARG A 116 -13.19 7.30 14.60
N ASN A 117 -12.10 7.00 15.30
CA ASN A 117 -11.44 5.69 15.30
C ASN A 117 -12.44 4.53 15.40
N ALA A 118 -12.11 3.40 14.77
CA ALA A 118 -12.91 2.17 14.79
C ALA A 118 -13.17 1.57 16.21
N GLU A 119 -12.74 2.25 17.27
CA GLU A 119 -12.98 1.89 18.67
C GLU A 119 -14.32 2.38 19.22
N ASP A 120 -14.97 3.38 18.61
CA ASP A 120 -16.26 3.92 19.08
C ASP A 120 -17.51 3.28 18.45
N ALA A 121 -17.36 2.22 17.67
CA ALA A 121 -18.49 1.48 17.09
C ALA A 121 -19.07 0.38 18.05
N THR A 122 -18.86 0.50 19.37
CA THR A 122 -19.58 -0.28 20.38
C THR A 122 -20.88 0.38 20.83
N GLY A 123 -21.62 1.00 19.92
CA GLY A 123 -23.01 1.36 20.09
C GLY A 123 -23.90 0.14 19.89
N ASN A 124 -24.50 -0.30 20.98
CA ASN A 124 -25.44 -1.38 21.16
C ASN A 124 -26.49 -1.49 20.03
N GLY A 125 -26.23 -2.31 19.05
CA GLY A 125 -27.16 -2.73 18.02
C GLY A 125 -26.78 -4.14 17.58
N ASN A 126 -27.64 -5.12 17.92
CA ASN A 126 -27.54 -6.50 17.53
C ASN A 126 -27.38 -6.67 16.02
N ILE A 127 -26.16 -6.55 15.52
CA ILE A 127 -25.79 -7.06 14.21
C ILE A 127 -25.05 -8.35 14.47
N ALA A 128 -25.72 -9.45 14.13
CA ALA A 128 -25.18 -10.80 14.19
C ALA A 128 -23.75 -10.79 13.63
N ARG A 129 -22.79 -11.23 14.45
CA ARG A 129 -21.43 -11.56 14.03
C ARG A 129 -21.50 -12.64 12.95
N SER A 130 -21.64 -12.25 11.71
CA SER A 130 -21.23 -13.09 10.60
C SER A 130 -19.73 -12.95 10.46
N THR A 131 -18.99 -13.66 11.29
CA THR A 131 -17.59 -14.01 11.02
C THR A 131 -17.59 -15.00 9.86
N LYS A 132 -17.99 -14.57 8.67
CA LYS A 132 -17.49 -15.20 7.45
C LYS A 132 -16.02 -14.81 7.33
N GLN A 133 -15.18 -15.69 7.87
CA GLN A 133 -13.85 -15.89 7.39
C GLN A 133 -13.90 -15.79 5.86
N TYR A 134 -13.32 -14.74 5.30
CA TYR A 134 -13.07 -14.66 3.86
C TYR A 134 -11.94 -15.65 3.55
N SER A 135 -12.24 -16.93 3.58
CA SER A 135 -11.56 -17.94 2.80
C SER A 135 -12.03 -17.79 1.35
N GLY A 136 -11.59 -16.74 0.70
CA GLY A 136 -11.63 -16.66 -0.74
C GLY A 136 -10.56 -17.61 -1.26
N GLU A 137 -10.86 -18.90 -1.28
CA GLU A 137 -10.14 -19.88 -2.06
C GLU A 137 -10.27 -19.44 -3.53
N GLN A 138 -9.24 -18.75 -4.02
CA GLN A 138 -9.07 -18.58 -5.47
C GLN A 138 -8.48 -19.88 -6.02
N PRO A 139 -8.99 -20.41 -7.16
CA PRO A 139 -8.45 -21.60 -7.78
C PRO A 139 -6.99 -21.37 -8.15
N GLY A 140 -6.06 -22.09 -7.52
CA GLY A 140 -4.63 -22.07 -7.83
C GLY A 140 -3.71 -21.54 -6.72
N MET A 141 -4.19 -21.14 -5.55
CA MET A 141 -3.34 -20.82 -4.41
C MET A 141 -2.96 -22.12 -3.69
N HIS A 142 -1.68 -22.44 -3.73
CA HIS A 142 -1.11 -23.52 -2.90
C HIS A 142 -1.27 -23.15 -1.41
N ASN A 143 -1.54 -24.17 -0.59
CA ASN A 143 -1.47 -24.12 0.87
C ASN A 143 -0.11 -23.55 1.31
N ALA A 144 -0.03 -23.09 2.58
CA ALA A 144 1.22 -22.66 3.18
C ALA A 144 2.34 -23.70 2.88
N LEU A 145 3.52 -23.17 2.53
CA LEU A 145 4.68 -24.03 2.27
C LEU A 145 5.06 -24.83 3.52
N THR A 146 5.53 -26.05 3.34
CA THR A 146 6.15 -26.83 4.40
C THR A 146 7.56 -26.33 4.69
N GLN A 147 8.10 -26.67 5.85
CA GLN A 147 9.47 -26.32 6.21
C GLN A 147 10.49 -26.90 5.19
N GLU A 148 10.23 -28.08 4.64
CA GLU A 148 11.09 -28.68 3.63
C GLU A 148 11.08 -27.89 2.32
N GLU A 149 9.91 -27.41 1.87
CA GLU A 149 9.80 -26.56 0.68
C GLU A 149 10.50 -25.21 0.86
N TYR A 150 10.49 -24.62 2.07
CA TYR A 150 11.30 -23.44 2.38
C TYR A 150 12.80 -23.72 2.22
N LEU A 151 13.27 -24.80 2.82
CA LEU A 151 14.68 -25.22 2.74
C LEU A 151 15.11 -25.50 1.31
N GLU A 152 14.26 -26.13 0.51
CA GLU A 152 14.53 -26.43 -0.89
C GLU A 152 14.68 -25.14 -1.70
N ARG A 153 13.73 -24.21 -1.60
CA ARG A 153 13.79 -22.92 -2.29
C ARG A 153 15.04 -22.12 -1.90
N TRP A 154 15.42 -22.11 -0.62
CA TRP A 154 16.65 -21.44 -0.17
C TRP A 154 17.93 -22.13 -0.65
N ARG A 155 17.95 -23.47 -0.70
CA ARG A 155 19.07 -24.23 -1.27
C ARG A 155 19.26 -23.96 -2.76
N ASP A 156 18.16 -23.78 -3.49
CA ASP A 156 18.20 -23.48 -4.91
C ASP A 156 18.57 -22.02 -5.19
N LEU A 157 18.08 -21.09 -4.36
CA LEU A 157 18.39 -19.67 -4.47
C LEU A 157 19.87 -19.37 -4.28
N LYS A 158 20.53 -20.00 -3.30
CA LYS A 158 21.98 -19.86 -2.98
C LYS A 158 22.43 -18.38 -2.97
N PRO A 159 21.81 -17.50 -2.20
CA PRO A 159 22.14 -16.08 -2.30
C PRO A 159 23.55 -15.79 -1.81
N THR A 160 24.23 -14.87 -2.48
CA THR A 160 25.44 -14.25 -1.94
C THR A 160 25.07 -13.36 -0.76
N VAL A 161 25.69 -13.58 0.40
CA VAL A 161 25.47 -12.76 1.58
C VAL A 161 26.48 -11.62 1.60
N ILE A 162 25.99 -10.39 1.66
CA ILE A 162 26.82 -9.17 1.70
C ILE A 162 26.51 -8.38 2.94
N HIS A 163 27.54 -8.04 3.72
CA HIS A 163 27.44 -7.01 4.76
C HIS A 163 27.93 -5.70 4.13
N ASP A 164 26.99 -4.83 3.77
CA ASP A 164 27.29 -3.60 3.04
C ASP A 164 27.57 -2.43 4.02
N LYS A 165 28.32 -1.46 3.55
CA LYS A 165 28.62 -0.23 4.32
C LYS A 165 27.36 0.62 4.50
N PRO A 166 27.28 1.41 5.59
CA PRO A 166 26.23 2.41 5.74
C PRO A 166 26.24 3.40 4.58
N ARG A 167 25.05 3.75 4.07
CA ARG A 167 24.84 4.72 2.99
C ARG A 167 23.82 5.77 3.38
N ASP A 168 23.84 6.90 2.66
CA ASP A 168 22.79 7.92 2.73
C ASP A 168 21.41 7.33 2.39
N PRO A 169 20.32 7.83 3.02
CA PRO A 169 18.98 7.32 2.78
C PRO A 169 18.55 7.28 1.30
N ASN A 170 18.90 8.28 0.50
CA ASN A 170 18.59 8.27 -0.94
C ASN A 170 19.38 7.20 -1.68
N GLU A 171 20.68 7.07 -1.39
CA GLU A 171 21.54 6.01 -1.96
C GLU A 171 21.02 4.61 -1.60
N GLN A 172 20.45 4.42 -0.40
CA GLN A 172 19.85 3.14 -0.01
C GLN A 172 18.66 2.79 -0.90
N MET A 173 17.76 3.74 -1.13
CA MET A 173 16.58 3.51 -1.99
C MET A 173 16.97 3.27 -3.46
N GLU A 174 17.96 3.98 -3.96
CA GLU A 174 18.50 3.80 -5.31
C GLU A 174 19.19 2.43 -5.45
N THR A 175 19.97 2.02 -4.45
CA THR A 175 20.66 0.72 -4.42
C THR A 175 19.64 -0.42 -4.45
N ASP A 176 18.59 -0.36 -3.65
CA ASP A 176 17.55 -1.40 -3.60
C ASP A 176 16.88 -1.57 -4.98
N ILE A 177 16.55 -0.45 -5.63
CA ILE A 177 15.94 -0.48 -6.97
C ILE A 177 16.93 -1.02 -8.03
N ALA A 178 18.19 -0.59 -7.98
CA ALA A 178 19.20 -0.99 -8.94
C ALA A 178 19.50 -2.51 -8.84
N TRP A 179 19.75 -3.00 -7.64
CA TRP A 179 20.09 -4.42 -7.43
C TRP A 179 18.92 -5.35 -7.72
N ALA A 180 17.69 -4.95 -7.37
CA ALA A 180 16.50 -5.71 -7.75
C ALA A 180 16.37 -5.84 -9.27
N ARG A 181 16.62 -4.75 -10.03
CA ARG A 181 16.62 -4.78 -11.50
C ARG A 181 17.75 -5.61 -12.09
N GLU A 182 18.93 -5.57 -11.48
CA GLU A 182 20.08 -6.36 -11.92
C GLU A 182 19.81 -7.87 -11.76
N VAL A 183 19.24 -8.29 -10.62
CA VAL A 183 18.85 -9.70 -10.40
C VAL A 183 17.76 -10.12 -11.38
N ALA A 184 16.72 -9.30 -11.55
CA ALA A 184 15.64 -9.58 -12.50
C ALA A 184 16.13 -9.70 -13.95
N ALA A 185 17.22 -9.00 -14.30
CA ALA A 185 17.87 -9.06 -15.63
C ALA A 185 18.96 -10.15 -15.73
N GLY A 186 19.19 -10.96 -14.69
CA GLY A 186 20.26 -11.95 -14.64
C GLY A 186 21.68 -11.37 -14.65
N LYS A 187 21.84 -10.08 -14.32
CA LYS A 187 23.13 -9.37 -14.28
C LYS A 187 23.78 -9.41 -12.89
N ARG A 188 23.05 -9.85 -11.88
CA ARG A 188 23.48 -10.05 -10.51
C ARG A 188 22.96 -11.38 -10.02
N GLU A 189 23.78 -12.13 -9.30
CA GLU A 189 23.36 -13.31 -8.57
C GLU A 189 22.38 -12.92 -7.44
N PRO A 190 21.48 -13.83 -7.03
CA PRO A 190 20.63 -13.62 -5.87
C PRO A 190 21.47 -13.15 -4.68
N THR A 191 21.02 -12.11 -3.98
CA THR A 191 21.84 -11.47 -2.94
C THR A 191 21.00 -11.18 -1.71
N LEU A 192 21.50 -11.59 -0.54
CA LEU A 192 21.04 -11.15 0.78
C LEU A 192 22.00 -10.06 1.27
N ARG A 193 21.54 -8.82 1.26
CA ARG A 193 22.30 -7.65 1.71
C ARG A 193 21.87 -7.28 3.12
N ILE A 194 22.80 -7.25 4.07
CA ILE A 194 22.63 -6.73 5.43
C ILE A 194 23.31 -5.37 5.47
N TRP A 195 22.64 -4.35 5.98
CA TRP A 195 23.15 -2.99 5.88
C TRP A 195 22.57 -2.04 6.93
N GLU A 196 23.21 -0.89 7.09
CA GLU A 196 22.86 0.14 8.04
C GLU A 196 22.65 1.49 7.35
N TRP A 197 22.04 2.40 8.06
CA TRP A 197 21.76 3.76 7.62
C TRP A 197 22.88 4.70 8.08
N ALA A 198 23.40 5.56 7.20
CA ALA A 198 24.41 6.55 7.53
C ALA A 198 23.81 7.83 8.13
N ALA A 199 22.52 8.08 7.99
CA ALA A 199 21.83 9.26 8.47
C ALA A 199 20.38 8.93 8.91
N PRO A 200 19.77 9.75 9.78
CA PRO A 200 18.36 9.61 10.16
C PRO A 200 17.42 9.75 8.96
N ALA A 201 16.38 8.94 8.91
CA ALA A 201 15.41 8.96 7.82
C ALA A 201 13.98 8.69 8.27
N VAL A 202 13.03 9.29 7.54
CA VAL A 202 11.64 8.84 7.50
C VAL A 202 11.42 8.17 6.15
N VAL A 203 11.20 6.85 6.15
CA VAL A 203 10.99 6.06 4.94
C VAL A 203 9.51 5.83 4.73
N ILE A 204 8.91 6.52 3.77
CA ILE A 204 7.49 6.33 3.45
C ILE A 204 7.30 5.26 2.37
N GLY A 205 6.16 4.57 2.44
CA GLY A 205 5.77 3.57 1.45
C GLY A 205 5.37 4.19 0.11
N LYS A 206 5.38 3.37 -0.95
CA LYS A 206 5.12 3.79 -2.33
C LYS A 206 3.82 4.58 -2.50
N PHE A 207 2.76 4.18 -1.83
CA PHE A 207 1.41 4.74 -1.98
C PHE A 207 1.00 5.72 -0.87
N GLN A 208 1.88 5.98 0.10
CA GLN A 208 1.57 6.93 1.18
C GLN A 208 1.60 8.39 0.70
N SER A 209 0.73 9.21 1.25
CA SER A 209 0.74 10.66 1.06
C SER A 209 1.84 11.30 1.91
N LEU A 210 2.78 12.01 1.29
CA LEU A 210 3.84 12.70 2.03
C LEU A 210 3.29 13.74 3.01
N GLU A 211 2.29 14.50 2.58
CA GLU A 211 1.70 15.59 3.35
C GLU A 211 0.94 15.09 4.58
N ASP A 212 0.38 13.88 4.51
CA ASP A 212 -0.40 13.30 5.60
C ASP A 212 0.45 12.49 6.58
N GLU A 213 1.57 11.91 6.09
CA GLU A 213 2.40 11.02 6.89
C GLU A 213 3.56 11.75 7.59
N VAL A 214 4.05 12.85 7.01
CA VAL A 214 5.28 13.50 7.48
C VAL A 214 5.12 15.00 7.61
N ASN A 215 5.38 15.52 8.80
CA ASN A 215 5.63 16.95 8.95
C ASN A 215 7.03 17.27 8.42
N THR A 216 7.12 17.62 7.13
CA THR A 216 8.40 17.84 6.43
C THR A 216 9.24 18.96 7.03
N ALA A 217 8.61 20.02 7.59
CA ALA A 217 9.31 21.12 8.24
C ALA A 217 9.99 20.65 9.55
N VAL A 218 9.31 19.82 10.33
CA VAL A 218 9.89 19.23 11.54
C VAL A 218 10.98 18.23 11.18
N ALA A 219 10.74 17.33 10.21
CA ALA A 219 11.73 16.36 9.77
C ALA A 219 13.03 17.06 9.33
N GLN A 220 12.92 18.12 8.52
CA GLN A 220 14.08 18.89 8.09
C GLN A 220 14.81 19.57 9.27
N LYS A 221 14.06 20.18 10.20
CA LYS A 221 14.61 20.83 11.38
C LYS A 221 15.39 19.86 12.29
N GLU A 222 14.87 18.64 12.44
CA GLU A 222 15.47 17.59 13.28
C GLU A 222 16.52 16.75 12.50
N GLY A 223 16.85 17.12 11.26
CA GLY A 223 17.88 16.47 10.45
C GLY A 223 17.50 15.12 9.83
N PHE A 224 16.21 14.83 9.71
CA PHE A 224 15.72 13.62 9.07
C PHE A 224 15.57 13.82 7.56
N THR A 225 16.14 12.89 6.80
CA THR A 225 15.91 12.80 5.36
C THR A 225 14.62 12.01 5.09
N VAL A 226 13.70 12.60 4.33
CA VAL A 226 12.47 11.88 3.95
C VAL A 226 12.67 11.20 2.60
N VAL A 227 12.54 9.88 2.57
CA VAL A 227 12.69 9.08 1.35
C VAL A 227 11.46 8.20 1.12
N ARG A 228 11.23 7.84 -0.14
CA ARG A 228 10.13 6.93 -0.52
C ARG A 228 10.71 5.63 -1.06
N ARG A 229 10.30 4.49 -0.47
CA ARG A 229 10.69 3.20 -1.01
C ARG A 229 9.80 2.79 -2.20
N CYS A 230 10.30 1.88 -3.02
CA CYS A 230 9.58 1.37 -4.20
C CYS A 230 8.43 0.39 -3.86
N THR A 231 8.36 -0.09 -2.61
CA THR A 231 7.34 -1.01 -2.13
C THR A 231 6.28 -0.29 -1.29
N GLY A 232 5.07 -0.86 -1.17
CA GLY A 232 4.01 -0.35 -0.31
C GLY A 232 4.32 -0.52 1.18
N GLY A 233 3.31 -0.34 2.02
CA GLY A 233 3.42 -0.42 3.48
C GLY A 233 3.54 0.93 4.17
N GLY A 234 3.50 0.94 5.51
CA GLY A 234 3.52 2.14 6.35
C GLY A 234 4.89 2.81 6.44
N ALA A 235 4.92 4.01 6.99
CA ALA A 235 6.15 4.77 7.21
C ALA A 235 7.02 4.12 8.30
N MET A 236 8.32 4.25 8.16
CA MET A 236 9.31 3.82 9.14
C MET A 236 10.17 5.01 9.58
N PHE A 237 10.41 5.10 10.86
CA PHE A 237 11.32 6.07 11.47
C PHE A 237 12.66 5.40 11.73
N ILE A 238 13.73 5.96 11.20
CA ILE A 238 15.06 5.36 11.18
C ILE A 238 16.06 6.26 11.89
N GLU A 239 16.79 5.68 12.83
CA GLU A 239 17.96 6.31 13.45
C GLU A 239 19.18 5.42 13.25
N PRO A 240 20.33 5.97 12.82
CA PRO A 240 21.59 5.22 12.69
C PRO A 240 21.98 4.52 13.99
N GLY A 241 22.46 3.28 13.88
CA GLY A 241 22.86 2.47 15.04
C GLY A 241 21.71 1.77 15.79
N ASN A 242 20.45 2.18 15.57
CA ASN A 242 19.29 1.54 16.19
C ASN A 242 18.54 0.61 15.23
N THR A 243 18.88 0.62 13.95
CA THR A 243 18.16 -0.13 12.93
C THR A 243 19.15 -0.84 12.00
N ILE A 244 19.09 -2.16 12.01
CA ILE A 244 19.73 -3.01 10.99
C ILE A 244 18.67 -3.37 9.97
N THR A 245 19.00 -3.20 8.70
CA THR A 245 18.09 -3.52 7.60
C THR A 245 18.68 -4.65 6.76
N TYR A 246 17.84 -5.48 6.20
CA TYR A 246 18.25 -6.42 5.16
C TYR A 246 17.38 -6.25 3.91
N SER A 247 17.96 -6.59 2.78
CA SER A 247 17.28 -6.64 1.48
C SER A 247 17.61 -7.96 0.82
N LEU A 248 16.58 -8.74 0.48
CA LEU A 248 16.74 -9.97 -0.32
C LEU A 248 16.39 -9.65 -1.76
N TYR A 249 17.36 -9.77 -2.64
CA TYR A 249 17.19 -9.64 -4.08
C TYR A 249 17.19 -11.05 -4.68
N ALA A 250 16.01 -11.50 -5.10
CA ALA A 250 15.78 -12.83 -5.63
C ALA A 250 15.06 -12.76 -6.98
N PRO A 251 15.24 -13.72 -7.88
CA PRO A 251 14.44 -13.83 -9.09
C PRO A 251 12.99 -14.13 -8.74
N PHE A 252 12.07 -13.78 -9.65
CA PHE A 252 10.62 -13.83 -9.40
C PHE A 252 10.12 -15.26 -9.07
N ASP A 253 10.74 -16.28 -9.61
CA ASP A 253 10.38 -17.69 -9.37
C ASP A 253 10.59 -18.13 -7.91
N PHE A 254 11.46 -17.45 -7.14
CA PHE A 254 11.67 -17.73 -5.72
C PHE A 254 10.36 -17.62 -4.91
N THR A 255 9.50 -16.67 -5.25
CA THR A 255 8.20 -16.46 -4.58
C THR A 255 7.01 -16.85 -5.46
N GLN A 256 7.24 -17.48 -6.61
CA GLN A 256 6.18 -17.83 -7.53
C GLN A 256 5.24 -18.88 -6.94
N GLY A 257 3.93 -18.67 -7.15
CA GLY A 257 2.88 -19.63 -6.75
C GLY A 257 2.46 -19.55 -5.27
N ILE A 258 3.01 -18.62 -4.50
CA ILE A 258 2.65 -18.43 -3.09
C ILE A 258 2.01 -17.08 -2.85
N SER A 259 1.31 -16.92 -1.72
CA SER A 259 0.72 -15.63 -1.32
C SER A 259 1.80 -14.65 -0.87
N ILE A 260 1.48 -13.34 -0.85
CA ILE A 260 2.37 -12.32 -0.27
C ILE A 260 2.70 -12.63 1.19
N GLU A 261 1.72 -13.04 1.99
CA GLU A 261 1.95 -13.41 3.39
C GLU A 261 2.96 -14.56 3.49
N GLU A 262 2.81 -15.56 2.64
CA GLU A 262 3.71 -16.71 2.59
C GLU A 262 5.10 -16.31 2.05
N SER A 263 5.17 -15.37 1.11
CA SER A 263 6.45 -14.86 0.61
C SER A 263 7.26 -14.13 1.69
N TYR A 264 6.59 -13.40 2.59
CA TYR A 264 7.28 -12.83 3.76
C TYR A 264 7.86 -13.93 4.65
N ARG A 265 7.08 -14.97 4.98
CA ARG A 265 7.57 -16.11 5.79
C ARG A 265 8.75 -16.79 5.12
N LEU A 266 8.68 -17.00 3.79
CA LEU A 266 9.77 -17.57 3.03
C LEU A 266 11.02 -16.69 3.05
N CYS A 267 10.86 -15.37 2.83
CA CYS A 267 11.97 -14.42 2.82
C CYS A 267 12.64 -14.28 4.19
N ASP A 268 11.87 -14.41 5.29
CA ASP A 268 12.35 -14.28 6.67
C ASP A 268 12.85 -15.62 7.26
N PHE A 269 12.74 -16.71 6.52
CA PHE A 269 13.04 -18.06 7.03
C PHE A 269 14.51 -18.27 7.45
N TRP A 270 15.42 -17.42 7.00
CA TRP A 270 16.83 -17.44 7.39
C TRP A 270 17.11 -16.78 8.75
N LEU A 271 16.17 -15.96 9.29
CA LEU A 271 16.24 -15.33 10.61
C LEU A 271 15.97 -16.34 11.72
#